data_d885bc6a82260b9572f34d45932af6ec
#
_entry.id   d885bc6a82260b9572f34d45932af6ec
#
_cell.length_a   1.000
_cell.length_b   1.000
_cell.length_c   1.000
_cell.angle_alpha   90.00
_cell.angle_beta   90.00
_cell.angle_gamma   90.00
#
_symmetry.space_group_name_H-M   'P 1'
#
loop_
_entity.id
_entity.type
_entity.pdbx_description
1 polymer ?
#
loop_
_entity_poly.entity_id
_entity_poly.type
_entity_poly.pdbx_seq_one_letter_code
_entity_poly.pdbx_strand_id
1 'polypeptide(L)'
;MKGDNPFAICGLIMAAVLFLAGCGQKNGENYHPDPAGEVRAETGRCWDAYLEYARGDDVLLPLSRSGTNWYEESLNISPVDAFSSMVVMGLTGKADTILEYVADSVDYVKDFDVKVFEVNIRILGGLVSMYQLSGQKRVLEKARDFGDRLLPAFNSPTGIPYFWVNLKTGEVKGSRVNVAEAGTYLLEMGMLSYFTGDPVYYQAAKRSTRAIYERRSEIGLVGEVIDVETGEWINPSSHICAGIDSYYEYLYKGWLLFGDPELKQMWDESIAAVLRYIPEKRDSLTWYGRVDMHTGEHTSSVVTLWDAFMPSLLAVSGHVEEAEELQRTWDWLWNRYGPEPMIYDYRKDSILNPQYDLNPEIIESAWYLWELTGEQRYMDMLQEYWEDLLEYCRTDVAFTALENVITKEKRDYMATYFLAETLKYFYLAFADQQMYTLKTTVFSTEAHPFLKSALDPERVNRHLGLAPWIDRSG
;
A
#
# COMPACT_ATOMS: atom_id res chain seq x y z
N MET A 1 76.04 -35.25 -52.61
CA MET A 1 75.77 -33.97 -53.34
C MET A 1 74.45 -33.51 -52.97
N LYS A 2 74.40 -32.34 -52.32
CA LYS A 2 73.49 -31.21 -52.38
C LYS A 2 72.01 -31.57 -52.54
N GLY A 3 71.15 -31.13 -51.79
CA GLY A 3 71.06 -29.98 -50.84
C GLY A 3 69.64 -29.78 -50.47
N ASP A 4 69.53 -29.17 -49.37
CA ASP A 4 68.53 -28.20 -49.00
C ASP A 4 67.07 -28.57 -48.60
N ASN A 5 66.92 -28.53 -47.34
CA ASN A 5 65.69 -28.22 -46.60
C ASN A 5 65.11 -26.85 -47.00
N PRO A 6 63.83 -26.52 -46.82
CA PRO A 6 63.49 -26.04 -45.50
C PRO A 6 62.09 -26.42 -44.95
N PHE A 7 62.05 -26.35 -43.65
CA PHE A 7 60.91 -26.36 -42.72
C PHE A 7 59.80 -25.42 -43.07
N ALA A 8 58.53 -25.84 -42.98
CA ALA A 8 57.39 -25.02 -42.79
C ALA A 8 56.69 -25.43 -41.52
N ILE A 9 56.77 -24.59 -40.53
CA ILE A 9 56.11 -24.67 -39.23
C ILE A 9 54.66 -24.29 -39.43
N CYS A 10 53.73 -25.24 -39.22
CA CYS A 10 52.30 -24.98 -39.17
C CYS A 10 51.94 -24.51 -37.75
N GLY A 11 51.80 -23.22 -37.57
CA GLY A 11 51.36 -22.64 -36.32
C GLY A 11 49.85 -22.80 -36.16
N LEU A 12 49.41 -23.56 -35.17
CA LEU A 12 48.04 -23.56 -34.69
C LEU A 12 47.77 -22.22 -34.00
N ILE A 13 46.92 -21.40 -34.57
CA ILE A 13 46.32 -20.25 -33.91
C ILE A 13 45.10 -20.74 -33.14
N MET A 14 45.25 -20.88 -31.83
CA MET A 14 44.17 -21.09 -30.89
C MET A 14 43.40 -19.76 -30.73
N ALA A 15 42.25 -19.59 -31.38
CA ALA A 15 41.38 -18.47 -31.18
C ALA A 15 40.68 -18.66 -29.82
N ALA A 16 41.17 -17.98 -28.81
CA ALA A 16 40.46 -17.79 -27.55
C ALA A 16 39.27 -16.87 -27.79
N VAL A 17 38.06 -17.43 -27.84
CA VAL A 17 36.83 -16.67 -27.82
C VAL A 17 36.61 -16.19 -26.38
N LEU A 18 37.03 -14.99 -26.09
CA LEU A 18 36.63 -14.27 -24.88
C LEU A 18 35.12 -13.93 -25.01
N PHE A 19 34.28 -14.68 -24.29
CA PHE A 19 32.96 -14.24 -23.94
C PHE A 19 33.11 -13.03 -22.97
N LEU A 20 33.10 -11.84 -23.51
CA LEU A 20 32.81 -10.64 -22.75
C LEU A 20 31.31 -10.70 -22.42
N ALA A 21 31.00 -11.14 -21.18
CA ALA A 21 29.73 -10.81 -20.58
C ALA A 21 29.65 -9.29 -20.56
N GLY A 22 28.93 -8.71 -21.49
CA GLY A 22 28.56 -7.31 -21.49
C GLY A 22 27.64 -7.07 -20.31
N CYS A 23 28.18 -6.63 -19.18
CA CYS A 23 27.46 -5.74 -18.32
C CYS A 23 27.13 -4.53 -19.18
N GLY A 24 25.90 -4.45 -19.66
CA GLY A 24 25.37 -3.23 -20.26
C GLY A 24 25.44 -2.14 -19.20
N GLN A 25 26.48 -1.32 -19.25
CA GLN A 25 26.41 0.00 -18.68
C GLN A 25 25.21 0.66 -19.38
N LYS A 26 24.12 0.84 -18.66
CA LYS A 26 23.06 1.81 -19.04
C LYS A 26 23.81 3.14 -19.22
N ASN A 27 23.87 3.62 -20.45
CA ASN A 27 24.49 4.91 -20.74
C ASN A 27 23.79 5.97 -19.91
N GLY A 28 24.50 6.59 -18.99
CA GLY A 28 24.00 7.70 -18.18
C GLY A 28 23.73 8.92 -19.05
N GLU A 29 22.50 9.03 -19.53
CA GLU A 29 21.96 10.25 -20.15
C GLU A 29 20.42 10.29 -20.15
N ASN A 30 19.73 9.70 -19.17
CA ASN A 30 18.33 10.05 -18.88
C ASN A 30 18.27 10.80 -17.55
N TYR A 31 19.07 11.88 -17.42
CA TYR A 31 18.87 12.82 -16.33
C TYR A 31 17.58 13.60 -16.62
N HIS A 32 16.49 13.27 -15.92
CA HIS A 32 15.25 14.04 -15.93
C HIS A 32 15.48 15.30 -15.08
N PRO A 33 15.56 16.50 -15.67
CA PRO A 33 15.89 17.73 -14.93
C PRO A 33 14.81 18.14 -13.94
N ASP A 34 13.60 17.55 -14.02
CA ASP A 34 12.45 17.78 -13.14
C ASP A 34 11.58 16.50 -13.02
N PRO A 35 12.03 15.50 -12.26
CA PRO A 35 11.25 14.26 -12.11
C PRO A 35 9.91 14.51 -11.42
N ALA A 36 9.79 15.45 -10.49
CA ALA A 36 8.51 15.80 -9.88
C ALA A 36 7.53 16.39 -10.90
N GLY A 37 8.00 17.26 -11.79
CA GLY A 37 7.19 17.79 -12.89
C GLY A 37 6.75 16.71 -13.88
N GLU A 38 7.60 15.73 -14.15
CA GLU A 38 7.26 14.59 -15.00
C GLU A 38 6.17 13.71 -14.36
N VAL A 39 6.33 13.31 -13.09
CA VAL A 39 5.30 12.55 -12.34
C VAL A 39 3.98 13.31 -12.33
N ARG A 40 4.01 14.61 -12.07
CA ARG A 40 2.82 15.47 -12.10
C ARG A 40 2.16 15.50 -13.48
N ALA A 41 2.94 15.58 -14.55
CA ALA A 41 2.43 15.58 -15.93
C ALA A 41 1.80 14.23 -16.28
N GLU A 42 2.45 13.11 -15.94
CA GLU A 42 1.93 11.77 -16.13
C GLU A 42 0.67 11.50 -15.31
N THR A 43 0.59 11.98 -14.06
CA THR A 43 -0.64 11.94 -13.26
C THR A 43 -1.78 12.68 -13.95
N GLY A 44 -1.50 13.88 -14.47
CA GLY A 44 -2.47 14.65 -15.23
C GLY A 44 -2.96 13.91 -16.49
N ARG A 45 -2.04 13.27 -17.22
CA ARG A 45 -2.34 12.48 -18.43
C ARG A 45 -3.18 11.25 -18.12
N CYS A 46 -2.84 10.48 -17.08
CA CYS A 46 -3.62 9.32 -16.64
C CYS A 46 -5.04 9.71 -16.22
N TRP A 47 -5.18 10.82 -15.52
CA TRP A 47 -6.49 11.34 -15.13
C TRP A 47 -7.32 11.78 -16.35
N ASP A 48 -6.72 12.48 -17.34
CA ASP A 48 -7.41 12.88 -18.55
C ASP A 48 -7.86 11.66 -19.37
N ALA A 49 -7.04 10.61 -19.43
CA ALA A 49 -7.40 9.34 -20.06
C ALA A 49 -8.57 8.64 -19.33
N TYR A 50 -8.58 8.65 -17.99
CA TYR A 50 -9.74 8.15 -17.23
C TYR A 50 -11.02 8.92 -17.60
N LEU A 51 -10.94 10.25 -17.65
CA LEU A 51 -12.12 11.07 -18.02
C LEU A 51 -12.61 10.82 -19.46
N GLU A 52 -11.70 10.51 -20.38
CA GLU A 52 -12.04 10.26 -21.78
C GLU A 52 -12.63 8.86 -22.01
N TYR A 53 -12.10 7.82 -21.34
CA TYR A 53 -12.40 6.42 -21.67
C TYR A 53 -13.18 5.65 -20.61
N ALA A 54 -13.14 6.10 -19.34
CA ALA A 54 -13.69 5.36 -18.20
C ALA A 54 -14.53 6.23 -17.24
N ARG A 55 -14.94 7.42 -17.66
CA ARG A 55 -15.71 8.32 -16.81
C ARG A 55 -17.02 7.69 -16.37
N GLY A 56 -17.17 7.54 -15.05
CA GLY A 56 -18.35 6.92 -14.43
C GLY A 56 -18.15 5.44 -14.11
N ASP A 57 -17.06 4.83 -14.56
CA ASP A 57 -16.61 3.50 -14.13
C ASP A 57 -15.59 3.62 -12.98
N ASP A 58 -15.30 2.49 -12.31
CA ASP A 58 -14.35 2.47 -11.19
C ASP A 58 -12.89 2.47 -11.68
N VAL A 59 -12.60 1.83 -12.82
CA VAL A 59 -11.23 1.52 -13.26
C VAL A 59 -11.06 1.82 -14.75
N LEU A 60 -9.92 2.41 -15.13
CA LEU A 60 -9.51 2.56 -16.52
C LEU A 60 -8.84 1.28 -17.03
N LEU A 61 -9.22 0.85 -18.22
CA LEU A 61 -8.58 -0.19 -19.04
C LEU A 61 -7.82 0.49 -20.20
N PRO A 62 -6.51 0.77 -20.06
CA PRO A 62 -5.78 1.65 -20.96
C PRO A 62 -5.57 1.06 -22.38
N LEU A 63 -5.45 -0.27 -22.50
CA LEU A 63 -5.18 -0.90 -23.80
C LEU A 63 -6.44 -0.96 -24.68
N SER A 64 -7.59 -1.28 -24.07
CA SER A 64 -8.88 -1.30 -24.78
C SER A 64 -9.56 0.08 -24.83
N ARG A 65 -9.04 1.08 -24.11
CA ARG A 65 -9.63 2.43 -24.02
C ARG A 65 -11.08 2.36 -23.54
N SER A 66 -11.30 1.70 -22.42
CA SER A 66 -12.62 1.50 -21.81
C SER A 66 -12.52 1.52 -20.29
N GLY A 67 -13.66 1.39 -19.62
CA GLY A 67 -13.73 1.27 -18.17
C GLY A 67 -14.30 -0.06 -17.72
N THR A 68 -14.15 -0.35 -16.43
CA THR A 68 -14.79 -1.50 -15.76
C THR A 68 -15.12 -1.14 -14.30
N ASN A 69 -16.02 -1.91 -13.70
CA ASN A 69 -16.45 -1.73 -12.32
C ASN A 69 -16.05 -2.93 -11.45
N TRP A 70 -15.84 -2.67 -10.16
CA TRP A 70 -15.54 -3.71 -9.18
C TRP A 70 -16.77 -4.50 -8.76
N TYR A 71 -17.93 -3.86 -8.82
CA TYR A 71 -19.23 -4.41 -8.43
C TYR A 71 -20.25 -4.29 -9.57
N GLU A 72 -21.51 -4.61 -9.29
CA GLU A 72 -22.61 -4.56 -10.28
C GLU A 72 -22.81 -3.16 -10.88
N GLU A 73 -22.56 -2.11 -10.08
CA GLU A 73 -22.54 -0.72 -10.50
C GLU A 73 -21.29 -0.03 -9.98
N SER A 74 -20.88 1.05 -10.63
CA SER A 74 -19.75 1.86 -10.18
C SER A 74 -19.99 2.47 -8.79
N LEU A 75 -18.95 2.47 -7.99
CA LEU A 75 -18.83 3.24 -6.74
C LEU A 75 -18.02 4.53 -6.94
N ASN A 76 -17.57 4.81 -8.17
CA ASN A 76 -16.72 5.94 -8.51
C ASN A 76 -15.41 5.95 -7.69
N ILE A 77 -14.76 4.79 -7.61
CA ILE A 77 -13.54 4.61 -6.80
C ILE A 77 -12.43 5.53 -7.29
N SER A 78 -12.09 5.52 -8.60
CA SER A 78 -10.98 6.33 -9.14
C SER A 78 -11.08 7.83 -8.85
N PRO A 79 -12.23 8.53 -8.96
CA PRO A 79 -12.33 9.93 -8.57
C PRO A 79 -12.04 10.18 -7.08
N VAL A 80 -12.51 9.30 -6.21
CA VAL A 80 -12.32 9.45 -4.76
C VAL A 80 -10.87 9.19 -4.39
N ASP A 81 -10.26 8.13 -4.92
CA ASP A 81 -8.86 7.77 -4.71
C ASP A 81 -7.90 8.85 -5.24
N ALA A 82 -8.13 9.35 -6.46
CA ALA A 82 -7.25 10.31 -7.11
C ALA A 82 -7.25 11.71 -6.48
N PHE A 83 -8.32 12.10 -5.77
CA PHE A 83 -8.50 13.48 -5.31
C PHE A 83 -7.31 14.01 -4.53
N SER A 84 -6.86 13.27 -3.52
CA SER A 84 -5.77 13.72 -2.66
C SER A 84 -4.45 13.88 -3.42
N SER A 85 -4.19 13.06 -4.43
CA SER A 85 -3.02 13.20 -5.31
C SER A 85 -3.08 14.47 -6.15
N MET A 86 -4.26 14.83 -6.68
CA MET A 86 -4.44 16.08 -7.40
C MET A 86 -4.15 17.29 -6.52
N VAL A 87 -4.58 17.26 -5.25
CA VAL A 87 -4.29 18.33 -4.28
C VAL A 87 -2.80 18.39 -3.95
N VAL A 88 -2.19 17.26 -3.60
CA VAL A 88 -0.77 17.16 -3.23
C VAL A 88 0.14 17.66 -4.35
N MET A 89 -0.18 17.33 -5.60
CA MET A 89 0.58 17.74 -6.78
C MET A 89 0.23 19.14 -7.31
N GLY A 90 -0.70 19.86 -6.68
CA GLY A 90 -1.13 21.18 -7.13
C GLY A 90 -1.89 21.19 -8.46
N LEU A 91 -2.53 20.08 -8.83
CA LEU A 91 -3.44 19.97 -9.98
C LEU A 91 -4.84 20.49 -9.63
N THR A 92 -4.90 21.74 -9.15
CA THR A 92 -6.09 22.33 -8.49
C THR A 92 -7.35 22.26 -9.34
N GLY A 93 -7.26 22.58 -10.65
CA GLY A 93 -8.44 22.52 -11.53
C GLY A 93 -9.03 21.12 -11.66
N LYS A 94 -8.18 20.07 -11.61
CA LYS A 94 -8.63 18.66 -11.61
C LYS A 94 -9.23 18.31 -10.25
N ALA A 95 -8.59 18.71 -9.16
CA ALA A 95 -9.10 18.51 -7.79
C ALA A 95 -10.47 19.16 -7.59
N ASP A 96 -10.66 20.41 -8.03
CA ASP A 96 -11.94 21.12 -7.94
C ASP A 96 -13.05 20.39 -8.72
N THR A 97 -12.75 19.91 -9.93
CA THR A 97 -13.71 19.16 -10.73
C THR A 97 -14.12 17.84 -10.07
N ILE A 98 -13.16 17.12 -9.48
CA ILE A 98 -13.44 15.89 -8.71
C ILE A 98 -14.29 16.20 -7.49
N LEU A 99 -13.94 17.25 -6.74
CA LEU A 99 -14.65 17.66 -5.54
C LEU A 99 -16.13 17.94 -5.82
N GLU A 100 -16.40 18.74 -6.87
CA GLU A 100 -17.78 19.06 -7.27
C GLU A 100 -18.53 17.80 -7.72
N TYR A 101 -17.88 16.97 -8.53
CA TYR A 101 -18.49 15.72 -9.02
C TYR A 101 -18.85 14.79 -7.86
N VAL A 102 -17.92 14.54 -6.94
CA VAL A 102 -18.16 13.66 -5.79
C VAL A 102 -19.22 14.28 -4.86
N ALA A 103 -19.14 15.57 -4.58
CA ALA A 103 -20.11 16.24 -3.71
C ALA A 103 -21.53 16.20 -4.25
N ASP A 104 -21.73 16.35 -5.56
CA ASP A 104 -23.05 16.59 -6.15
C ASP A 104 -23.66 15.37 -6.86
N SER A 105 -22.84 14.49 -7.41
CA SER A 105 -23.30 13.45 -8.35
C SER A 105 -23.13 12.03 -7.87
N VAL A 106 -22.20 11.75 -6.94
CA VAL A 106 -21.96 10.39 -6.46
C VAL A 106 -22.97 10.02 -5.38
N ASP A 107 -23.55 8.82 -5.48
CA ASP A 107 -24.49 8.25 -4.50
C ASP A 107 -24.05 6.82 -4.12
N TYR A 108 -24.10 6.53 -2.82
CA TYR A 108 -23.72 5.23 -2.25
C TYR A 108 -24.91 4.40 -1.74
N VAL A 109 -26.14 4.79 -2.05
CA VAL A 109 -27.33 3.98 -1.76
C VAL A 109 -27.45 2.89 -2.83
N LYS A 110 -26.63 1.84 -2.71
CA LYS A 110 -26.52 0.76 -3.70
C LYS A 110 -27.04 -0.57 -3.13
N ASP A 111 -27.85 -1.28 -3.91
CA ASP A 111 -28.49 -2.53 -3.49
C ASP A 111 -27.66 -3.75 -3.91
N PHE A 112 -26.40 -3.74 -3.53
CA PHE A 112 -25.48 -4.86 -3.70
C PHE A 112 -24.46 -4.92 -2.55
N ASP A 113 -23.79 -6.08 -2.42
CA ASP A 113 -22.80 -6.34 -1.39
C ASP A 113 -21.44 -5.79 -1.78
N VAL A 114 -20.77 -5.15 -0.84
CA VAL A 114 -19.39 -4.66 -1.00
C VAL A 114 -18.46 -5.26 0.05
N LYS A 115 -17.19 -5.42 -0.30
CA LYS A 115 -16.14 -5.77 0.67
C LYS A 115 -15.93 -4.60 1.62
N VAL A 116 -16.20 -4.81 2.91
CA VAL A 116 -16.13 -3.75 3.93
C VAL A 116 -14.75 -3.10 3.98
N PHE A 117 -13.70 -3.91 3.91
CA PHE A 117 -12.30 -3.43 3.90
C PHE A 117 -12.02 -2.50 2.73
N GLU A 118 -12.24 -2.96 1.50
CA GLU A 118 -11.89 -2.21 0.28
C GLU A 118 -12.58 -0.84 0.21
N VAL A 119 -13.87 -0.82 0.51
CA VAL A 119 -14.62 0.44 0.43
C VAL A 119 -14.35 1.36 1.62
N ASN A 120 -13.87 0.83 2.76
CA ASN A 120 -13.40 1.65 3.87
C ASN A 120 -12.13 2.42 3.50
N ILE A 121 -11.09 1.71 3.04
CA ILE A 121 -9.80 2.35 2.77
C ILE A 121 -9.88 3.34 1.60
N ARG A 122 -10.61 2.99 0.53
CA ARG A 122 -10.71 3.81 -0.70
C ARG A 122 -11.78 4.89 -0.59
N ILE A 123 -13.03 4.49 -0.33
CA ILE A 123 -14.15 5.45 -0.37
C ILE A 123 -14.24 6.25 0.92
N LEU A 124 -14.33 5.60 2.08
CA LEU A 124 -14.42 6.34 3.34
C LEU A 124 -13.14 7.15 3.59
N GLY A 125 -11.96 6.54 3.39
CA GLY A 125 -10.66 7.19 3.50
C GLY A 125 -10.54 8.39 2.58
N GLY A 126 -10.88 8.22 1.30
CA GLY A 126 -10.87 9.30 0.31
C GLY A 126 -11.83 10.43 0.66
N LEU A 127 -13.06 10.12 1.09
CA LEU A 127 -14.05 11.13 1.47
C LEU A 127 -13.63 11.93 2.72
N VAL A 128 -13.11 11.29 3.77
CA VAL A 128 -12.68 12.01 4.98
C VAL A 128 -11.41 12.83 4.71
N SER A 129 -10.50 12.34 3.88
CA SER A 129 -9.34 13.11 3.42
C SER A 129 -9.76 14.28 2.53
N MET A 130 -10.70 14.06 1.60
CA MET A 130 -11.27 15.11 0.74
C MET A 130 -11.93 16.22 1.56
N TYR A 131 -12.68 15.86 2.60
CA TYR A 131 -13.26 16.85 3.51
C TYR A 131 -12.16 17.63 4.27
N GLN A 132 -11.15 16.96 4.80
CA GLN A 132 -10.05 17.63 5.50
C GLN A 132 -9.34 18.64 4.60
N LEU A 133 -9.10 18.30 3.35
CA LEU A 133 -8.35 19.13 2.40
C LEU A 133 -9.17 20.26 1.80
N SER A 134 -10.51 20.10 1.70
CA SER A 134 -11.39 21.08 1.04
C SER A 134 -12.29 21.88 1.98
N GLY A 135 -12.60 21.35 3.17
CA GLY A 135 -13.62 21.90 4.06
C GLY A 135 -15.07 21.78 3.55
N GLN A 136 -15.31 21.03 2.45
CA GLN A 136 -16.62 20.91 1.79
C GLN A 136 -17.59 20.05 2.62
N LYS A 137 -18.55 20.68 3.28
CA LYS A 137 -19.49 20.01 4.21
C LYS A 137 -20.31 18.89 3.56
N ARG A 138 -20.70 19.03 2.28
CA ARG A 138 -21.43 17.97 1.56
C ARG A 138 -20.64 16.67 1.45
N VAL A 139 -19.30 16.77 1.37
CA VAL A 139 -18.42 15.60 1.39
C VAL A 139 -18.42 14.93 2.76
N LEU A 140 -18.40 15.71 3.85
CA LEU A 140 -18.52 15.15 5.20
C LEU A 140 -19.87 14.46 5.43
N GLU A 141 -20.94 15.02 4.92
CA GLU A 141 -22.28 14.41 4.98
C GLU A 141 -22.30 13.06 4.24
N LYS A 142 -21.65 12.98 3.05
CA LYS A 142 -21.47 11.72 2.32
C LYS A 142 -20.59 10.73 3.08
N ALA A 143 -19.48 11.18 3.65
CA ALA A 143 -18.60 10.33 4.46
C ALA A 143 -19.36 9.74 5.66
N ARG A 144 -20.20 10.54 6.31
CA ARG A 144 -21.05 10.09 7.41
C ARG A 144 -22.08 9.06 6.95
N ASP A 145 -22.84 9.35 5.89
CA ASP A 145 -23.81 8.41 5.31
C ASP A 145 -23.14 7.08 4.93
N PHE A 146 -21.94 7.16 4.32
CA PHE A 146 -21.20 5.98 3.95
C PHE A 146 -20.70 5.18 5.17
N GLY A 147 -20.15 5.85 6.19
CA GLY A 147 -19.75 5.24 7.45
C GLY A 147 -20.91 4.55 8.17
N ASP A 148 -22.11 5.20 8.21
CA ASP A 148 -23.32 4.62 8.78
C ASP A 148 -23.73 3.32 8.07
N ARG A 149 -23.50 3.21 6.75
CA ARG A 149 -23.76 1.98 5.96
C ARG A 149 -22.77 0.87 6.23
N LEU A 150 -21.55 1.16 6.69
CA LEU A 150 -20.55 0.16 7.05
C LEU A 150 -20.72 -0.38 8.47
N LEU A 151 -21.27 0.42 9.40
CA LEU A 151 -21.43 0.03 10.81
C LEU A 151 -22.14 -1.33 11.04
N PRO A 152 -23.16 -1.73 10.28
CA PRO A 152 -23.79 -3.05 10.45
C PRO A 152 -22.81 -4.21 10.38
N ALA A 153 -21.72 -4.10 9.58
CA ALA A 153 -20.72 -5.16 9.48
C ALA A 153 -20.05 -5.46 10.83
N PHE A 154 -19.96 -4.50 11.75
CA PHE A 154 -19.31 -4.66 13.06
C PHE A 154 -20.22 -5.25 14.15
N ASN A 155 -21.45 -5.65 13.82
CA ASN A 155 -22.41 -6.21 14.77
C ASN A 155 -22.26 -7.73 14.94
N SER A 156 -21.08 -8.29 14.67
CA SER A 156 -20.77 -9.69 14.98
C SER A 156 -20.65 -9.92 16.49
N PRO A 157 -20.75 -11.16 16.99
CA PRO A 157 -20.55 -11.49 18.40
C PRO A 157 -19.17 -11.08 18.95
N THR A 158 -18.13 -11.08 18.10
CA THR A 158 -16.77 -10.69 18.48
C THR A 158 -16.51 -9.20 18.32
N GLY A 159 -17.34 -8.47 17.57
CA GLY A 159 -17.13 -7.10 17.15
C GLY A 159 -16.16 -6.96 15.96
N ILE A 160 -15.65 -8.06 15.41
CA ILE A 160 -14.88 -8.12 14.17
C ILE A 160 -15.85 -8.02 13.00
N PRO A 161 -15.62 -7.17 11.97
CA PRO A 161 -16.60 -7.00 10.90
C PRO A 161 -16.75 -8.24 10.03
N TYR A 162 -17.95 -8.45 9.53
CA TYR A 162 -18.21 -9.38 8.44
C TYR A 162 -17.51 -8.92 7.15
N PHE A 163 -17.22 -9.85 6.26
CA PHE A 163 -16.52 -9.59 5.01
C PHE A 163 -17.30 -8.69 4.05
N TRP A 164 -18.63 -8.91 3.95
CA TRP A 164 -19.53 -8.20 3.05
C TRP A 164 -20.62 -7.45 3.79
N VAL A 165 -21.00 -6.28 3.27
CA VAL A 165 -22.19 -5.55 3.68
C VAL A 165 -22.95 -5.06 2.45
N ASN A 166 -24.30 -5.18 2.44
CA ASN A 166 -25.13 -4.51 1.44
C ASN A 166 -25.30 -3.03 1.82
N LEU A 167 -24.89 -2.12 0.93
CA LEU A 167 -24.88 -0.69 1.22
C LEU A 167 -26.27 -0.07 1.43
N LYS A 168 -27.35 -0.70 0.92
CA LYS A 168 -28.72 -0.22 1.07
C LYS A 168 -29.44 -0.83 2.25
N THR A 169 -29.32 -2.16 2.42
CA THR A 169 -30.11 -2.91 3.42
C THR A 169 -29.38 -3.09 4.74
N GLY A 170 -28.04 -3.00 4.75
CA GLY A 170 -27.19 -3.33 5.89
C GLY A 170 -27.09 -4.84 6.15
N GLU A 171 -27.57 -5.70 5.24
CA GLU A 171 -27.38 -7.16 5.35
C GLU A 171 -25.89 -7.49 5.27
N VAL A 172 -25.43 -8.43 6.13
CA VAL A 172 -24.03 -8.81 6.25
C VAL A 172 -23.81 -10.27 5.89
N LYS A 173 -22.63 -10.60 5.32
CA LYS A 173 -22.26 -11.96 4.90
C LYS A 173 -20.75 -12.20 5.08
N GLY A 174 -20.38 -13.48 5.17
CA GLY A 174 -18.99 -13.91 5.22
C GLY A 174 -18.37 -13.76 6.62
N SER A 175 -18.47 -14.83 7.43
CA SER A 175 -17.92 -14.85 8.79
C SER A 175 -16.41 -15.07 8.85
N ARG A 176 -15.80 -15.52 7.74
CA ARG A 176 -14.36 -15.77 7.65
C ARG A 176 -13.67 -14.58 7.02
N VAL A 177 -12.83 -13.91 7.79
CA VAL A 177 -12.11 -12.72 7.36
C VAL A 177 -10.63 -12.89 7.64
N ASN A 178 -9.80 -12.28 6.82
CA ASN A 178 -8.39 -12.14 7.16
C ASN A 178 -8.17 -10.95 8.12
N VAL A 179 -7.02 -10.93 8.75
CA VAL A 179 -6.74 -9.95 9.83
C VAL A 179 -6.62 -8.53 9.29
N ALA A 180 -6.10 -8.32 8.08
CA ALA A 180 -6.09 -7.01 7.43
C ALA A 180 -7.53 -6.51 7.21
N GLU A 181 -8.39 -7.34 6.60
CA GLU A 181 -9.81 -7.02 6.40
C GLU A 181 -10.60 -6.85 7.70
N ALA A 182 -10.09 -7.37 8.81
CA ALA A 182 -10.70 -7.25 10.13
C ALA A 182 -10.22 -6.03 10.92
N GLY A 183 -8.97 -5.58 10.74
CA GLY A 183 -8.29 -4.61 11.60
C GLY A 183 -7.98 -3.24 10.98
N THR A 184 -8.22 -3.04 9.69
CA THR A 184 -7.79 -1.84 8.97
C THR A 184 -8.93 -0.82 8.83
N TYR A 185 -9.33 -0.21 9.96
CA TYR A 185 -10.43 0.76 10.03
C TYR A 185 -10.12 1.98 10.89
N LEU A 186 -9.08 1.91 11.72
CA LEU A 186 -8.81 2.91 12.76
C LEU A 186 -8.65 4.31 12.22
N LEU A 187 -7.98 4.50 11.09
CA LEU A 187 -7.66 5.81 10.55
C LEU A 187 -8.90 6.47 9.95
N GLU A 188 -9.59 5.82 9.04
CA GLU A 188 -10.76 6.34 8.33
C GLU A 188 -11.93 6.59 9.28
N MET A 189 -12.30 5.57 10.07
CA MET A 189 -13.37 5.66 11.04
C MET A 189 -13.02 6.61 12.19
N GLY A 190 -11.74 6.68 12.58
CA GLY A 190 -11.26 7.64 13.57
C GLY A 190 -11.36 9.08 13.09
N MET A 191 -10.95 9.35 11.86
CA MET A 191 -11.11 10.68 11.25
C MET A 191 -12.58 11.04 11.06
N LEU A 192 -13.43 10.09 10.67
CA LEU A 192 -14.87 10.31 10.61
C LEU A 192 -15.44 10.67 11.99
N SER A 193 -15.09 9.93 13.04
CA SER A 193 -15.48 10.26 14.42
C SER A 193 -14.99 11.65 14.82
N TYR A 194 -13.74 11.99 14.50
CA TYR A 194 -13.18 13.30 14.81
C TYR A 194 -13.98 14.44 14.16
N PHE A 195 -14.33 14.32 12.88
CA PHE A 195 -15.02 15.38 12.15
C PHE A 195 -16.51 15.49 12.50
N THR A 196 -17.17 14.35 12.75
CA THR A 196 -18.62 14.33 13.06
C THR A 196 -18.92 14.58 14.54
N GLY A 197 -17.97 14.29 15.44
CA GLY A 197 -18.16 14.29 16.89
C GLY A 197 -18.86 13.04 17.42
N ASP A 198 -19.06 12.02 16.59
CA ASP A 198 -19.69 10.76 16.96
C ASP A 198 -18.64 9.67 17.16
N PRO A 199 -18.43 9.15 18.38
CA PRO A 199 -17.39 8.16 18.66
C PRO A 199 -17.69 6.78 18.11
N VAL A 200 -18.90 6.52 17.60
CA VAL A 200 -19.37 5.18 17.23
C VAL A 200 -18.44 4.51 16.21
N TYR A 201 -17.93 5.25 15.24
CA TYR A 201 -17.06 4.71 14.18
C TYR A 201 -15.72 4.25 14.72
N TYR A 202 -15.01 5.14 15.43
CA TYR A 202 -13.72 4.77 16.04
C TYR A 202 -13.86 3.63 17.05
N GLN A 203 -14.92 3.65 17.86
CA GLN A 203 -15.18 2.60 18.83
C GLN A 203 -15.47 1.24 18.16
N ALA A 204 -16.13 1.22 17.01
CA ALA A 204 -16.33 -0.01 16.22
C ALA A 204 -14.99 -0.54 15.71
N ALA A 205 -14.18 0.30 15.06
CA ALA A 205 -12.85 -0.05 14.57
C ALA A 205 -11.94 -0.55 15.71
N LYS A 206 -11.91 0.16 16.83
CA LYS A 206 -11.06 -0.20 17.98
C LYS A 206 -11.48 -1.52 18.63
N ARG A 207 -12.79 -1.81 18.72
CA ARG A 207 -13.26 -3.11 19.23
C ARG A 207 -12.77 -4.25 18.36
N SER A 208 -12.84 -4.11 17.02
CA SER A 208 -12.34 -5.12 16.10
C SER A 208 -10.83 -5.35 16.27
N THR A 209 -10.05 -4.28 16.24
CA THR A 209 -8.60 -4.34 16.44
C THR A 209 -8.22 -5.01 17.77
N ARG A 210 -8.89 -4.63 18.86
CA ARG A 210 -8.69 -5.24 20.18
C ARG A 210 -9.07 -6.72 20.19
N ALA A 211 -10.19 -7.09 19.55
CA ALA A 211 -10.63 -8.48 19.50
C ALA A 211 -9.63 -9.40 18.79
N ILE A 212 -8.95 -8.91 17.75
CA ILE A 212 -7.85 -9.62 17.08
C ILE A 212 -6.64 -9.75 18.03
N TYR A 213 -6.19 -8.63 18.60
CA TYR A 213 -5.04 -8.58 19.48
C TYR A 213 -5.18 -9.49 20.72
N GLU A 214 -6.35 -9.54 21.35
CA GLU A 214 -6.61 -10.39 22.51
C GLU A 214 -6.57 -11.88 22.17
N ARG A 215 -6.69 -12.24 20.91
CA ARG A 215 -6.64 -13.64 20.40
C ARG A 215 -5.28 -14.04 19.83
N ARG A 216 -4.27 -13.17 19.92
CA ARG A 216 -2.91 -13.53 19.53
C ARG A 216 -2.41 -14.75 20.33
N SER A 217 -1.45 -15.45 19.78
CA SER A 217 -0.84 -16.60 20.45
C SER A 217 -0.04 -16.21 21.69
N GLU A 218 0.38 -17.18 22.49
CA GLU A 218 1.25 -16.97 23.67
C GLU A 218 2.60 -16.33 23.30
N ILE A 219 3.07 -16.50 22.05
CA ILE A 219 4.29 -15.88 21.53
C ILE A 219 4.07 -14.50 20.89
N GLY A 220 2.82 -14.00 20.90
CA GLY A 220 2.47 -12.63 20.47
C GLY A 220 2.09 -12.50 18.98
N LEU A 221 2.10 -13.57 18.19
CA LEU A 221 1.72 -13.55 16.79
C LEU A 221 0.22 -13.74 16.60
N VAL A 222 -0.34 -13.15 15.52
CA VAL A 222 -1.72 -13.34 15.05
C VAL A 222 -1.75 -14.32 13.88
N GLY A 223 -2.86 -15.03 13.69
CA GLY A 223 -3.10 -15.86 12.50
C GLY A 223 -3.60 -15.02 11.31
N GLU A 224 -3.73 -15.65 10.15
CA GLU A 224 -4.15 -14.98 8.91
C GLU A 224 -5.68 -14.83 8.81
N VAL A 225 -6.44 -15.88 9.16
CA VAL A 225 -7.89 -15.92 8.99
C VAL A 225 -8.58 -16.27 10.30
N ILE A 226 -9.61 -15.47 10.66
CA ILE A 226 -10.41 -15.64 11.87
C ILE A 226 -11.91 -15.75 11.52
N ASP A 227 -12.68 -16.51 12.28
CA ASP A 227 -14.13 -16.53 12.20
C ASP A 227 -14.74 -15.48 13.14
N VAL A 228 -15.49 -14.52 12.58
CA VAL A 228 -16.04 -13.39 13.34
C VAL A 228 -17.18 -13.77 14.29
N GLU A 229 -17.81 -14.94 14.09
CA GLU A 229 -18.87 -15.44 14.96
C GLU A 229 -18.29 -16.07 16.24
N THR A 230 -17.22 -16.85 16.10
CA THR A 230 -16.63 -17.63 17.19
C THR A 230 -15.36 -16.99 17.76
N GLY A 231 -14.64 -16.24 16.96
CA GLY A 231 -13.31 -15.72 17.28
C GLY A 231 -12.20 -16.77 17.22
N GLU A 232 -12.46 -17.91 16.59
CA GLU A 232 -11.48 -18.98 16.40
C GLU A 232 -10.62 -18.73 15.16
N TRP A 233 -9.32 -19.04 15.26
CA TRP A 233 -8.41 -18.99 14.13
C TRP A 233 -8.68 -20.14 13.17
N ILE A 234 -8.97 -19.81 11.90
CA ILE A 234 -9.17 -20.79 10.82
C ILE A 234 -7.84 -21.09 10.13
N ASN A 235 -6.99 -20.05 9.95
CA ASN A 235 -5.64 -20.21 9.42
C ASN A 235 -4.63 -19.64 10.43
N PRO A 236 -3.80 -20.51 11.06
CA PRO A 236 -2.80 -20.09 12.04
C PRO A 236 -1.49 -19.58 11.40
N SER A 237 -1.43 -19.43 10.08
CA SER A 237 -0.26 -18.83 9.40
C SER A 237 -0.10 -17.39 9.84
N SER A 238 1.12 -17.01 10.24
CA SER A 238 1.48 -15.65 10.61
C SER A 238 2.55 -15.11 9.68
N HIS A 239 2.40 -13.87 9.24
CA HIS A 239 3.28 -13.22 8.26
C HIS A 239 3.02 -11.71 8.22
N ILE A 240 3.69 -11.01 7.28
CA ILE A 240 3.50 -9.57 7.06
C ILE A 240 2.85 -9.26 5.71
N CYS A 241 2.51 -10.27 4.89
CA CYS A 241 1.95 -10.08 3.56
C CYS A 241 0.44 -9.83 3.57
N ALA A 242 -0.13 -9.67 2.37
CA ALA A 242 -1.57 -9.55 2.16
C ALA A 242 -2.36 -10.54 3.02
N GLY A 243 -3.34 -10.03 3.75
CA GLY A 243 -4.14 -10.75 4.72
C GLY A 243 -3.79 -10.47 6.19
N ILE A 244 -2.61 -9.90 6.50
CA ILE A 244 -2.27 -9.40 7.85
C ILE A 244 -1.72 -7.97 7.80
N ASP A 245 -1.00 -7.60 6.78
CA ASP A 245 -0.22 -6.39 6.51
C ASP A 245 -0.70 -5.12 7.22
N SER A 246 -1.75 -4.51 6.72
CA SER A 246 -2.29 -3.24 7.19
C SER A 246 -2.89 -3.29 8.62
N TYR A 247 -3.12 -4.47 9.19
CA TYR A 247 -3.44 -4.58 10.62
C TYR A 247 -2.30 -4.04 11.49
N TYR A 248 -1.07 -4.45 11.21
CA TYR A 248 0.11 -3.95 11.94
C TYR A 248 0.34 -2.47 11.69
N GLU A 249 0.17 -2.04 10.45
CA GLU A 249 0.28 -0.65 10.04
C GLU A 249 -0.66 0.24 10.84
N TYR A 250 -1.93 -0.16 11.00
CA TYR A 250 -2.96 0.64 11.67
C TYR A 250 -2.80 0.70 13.19
N LEU A 251 -2.16 -0.28 13.82
CA LEU A 251 -1.75 -0.16 15.22
C LEU A 251 -0.83 1.03 15.43
N TYR A 252 0.23 1.14 14.61
CA TYR A 252 1.21 2.20 14.77
C TYR A 252 0.71 3.55 14.23
N LYS A 253 0.17 3.58 13.02
CA LYS A 253 -0.34 4.81 12.39
C LYS A 253 -1.54 5.38 13.17
N GLY A 254 -2.39 4.54 13.77
CA GLY A 254 -3.47 4.96 14.66
C GLY A 254 -2.96 5.65 15.94
N TRP A 255 -1.90 5.12 16.55
CA TRP A 255 -1.23 5.80 17.66
C TRP A 255 -0.59 7.13 17.20
N LEU A 256 0.10 7.15 16.06
CA LEU A 256 0.72 8.38 15.55
C LEU A 256 -0.30 9.49 15.29
N LEU A 257 -1.50 9.13 14.85
CA LEU A 257 -2.54 10.10 14.48
C LEU A 257 -3.36 10.55 15.69
N PHE A 258 -3.76 9.63 16.57
CA PHE A 258 -4.71 9.91 17.64
C PHE A 258 -4.10 9.93 19.05
N GLY A 259 -2.85 9.50 19.20
CA GLY A 259 -2.19 9.43 20.50
C GLY A 259 -2.79 8.36 21.43
N ASP A 260 -3.51 7.35 20.90
CA ASP A 260 -4.14 6.31 21.72
C ASP A 260 -3.08 5.35 22.28
N PRO A 261 -2.81 5.36 23.60
CA PRO A 261 -1.71 4.58 24.18
C PRO A 261 -1.94 3.06 24.12
N GLU A 262 -3.17 2.62 24.00
CA GLU A 262 -3.49 1.20 23.85
C GLU A 262 -3.01 0.67 22.51
N LEU A 263 -3.16 1.45 21.42
CA LEU A 263 -2.63 1.09 20.11
C LEU A 263 -1.10 1.02 20.11
N LYS A 264 -0.44 1.92 20.85
CA LYS A 264 1.02 1.87 21.02
C LYS A 264 1.48 0.60 21.72
N GLN A 265 0.80 0.22 22.80
CA GLN A 265 1.08 -1.03 23.49
C GLN A 265 0.88 -2.24 22.57
N MET A 266 -0.24 -2.29 21.85
CA MET A 266 -0.51 -3.37 20.90
C MET A 266 0.57 -3.46 19.82
N TRP A 267 1.01 -2.32 19.28
CA TRP A 267 2.11 -2.25 18.33
C TRP A 267 3.41 -2.80 18.92
N ASP A 268 3.84 -2.28 20.09
CA ASP A 268 5.12 -2.65 20.69
C ASP A 268 5.23 -4.15 20.95
N GLU A 269 4.15 -4.77 21.42
CA GLU A 269 4.11 -6.22 21.68
C GLU A 269 4.08 -7.01 20.36
N SER A 270 3.32 -6.55 19.37
CA SER A 270 3.20 -7.23 18.09
C SER A 270 4.49 -7.17 17.27
N ILE A 271 5.12 -5.98 17.17
CA ILE A 271 6.36 -5.85 16.41
C ILE A 271 7.53 -6.63 17.03
N ALA A 272 7.58 -6.70 18.37
CA ALA A 272 8.58 -7.52 19.04
C ALA A 272 8.45 -9.01 18.69
N ALA A 273 7.23 -9.52 18.55
CA ALA A 273 6.99 -10.89 18.11
C ALA A 273 7.31 -11.07 16.62
N VAL A 274 6.89 -10.15 15.76
CA VAL A 274 7.19 -10.17 14.32
C VAL A 274 8.70 -10.24 14.10
N LEU A 275 9.47 -9.31 14.67
CA LEU A 275 10.93 -9.23 14.50
C LEU A 275 11.68 -10.43 15.08
N ARG A 276 11.08 -11.12 16.05
CA ARG A 276 11.69 -12.31 16.66
C ARG A 276 11.50 -13.58 15.85
N TYR A 277 10.35 -13.77 15.19
CA TYR A 277 9.97 -15.07 14.65
C TYR A 277 9.88 -15.12 13.12
N ILE A 278 9.57 -14.00 12.44
CA ILE A 278 9.30 -14.02 11.01
C ILE A 278 10.56 -13.87 10.12
N PRO A 279 11.59 -13.05 10.48
CA PRO A 279 12.75 -12.86 9.61
C PRO A 279 13.56 -14.14 9.41
N GLU A 280 13.97 -14.40 8.17
CA GLU A 280 14.90 -15.46 7.78
C GLU A 280 16.07 -14.86 6.99
N LYS A 281 17.28 -14.97 7.52
CA LYS A 281 18.49 -14.55 6.79
C LYS A 281 18.95 -15.66 5.86
N ARG A 282 19.07 -15.31 4.57
CA ARG A 282 19.62 -16.20 3.55
C ARG A 282 20.64 -15.42 2.71
N ASP A 283 21.87 -15.92 2.70
CA ASP A 283 23.00 -15.22 2.09
C ASP A 283 23.14 -13.79 2.64
N SER A 284 23.05 -12.78 1.80
CA SER A 284 23.12 -11.36 2.18
C SER A 284 21.75 -10.68 2.34
N LEU A 285 20.65 -11.44 2.19
CA LEU A 285 19.28 -10.93 2.20
C LEU A 285 18.51 -11.38 3.44
N THR A 286 17.57 -10.56 3.86
CA THR A 286 16.63 -10.87 4.95
C THR A 286 15.23 -10.96 4.39
N TRP A 287 14.62 -12.13 4.45
CA TRP A 287 13.26 -12.40 3.98
C TRP A 287 12.31 -12.53 5.16
N TYR A 288 11.08 -12.09 5.00
CA TYR A 288 10.03 -12.29 5.98
C TYR A 288 9.05 -13.33 5.44
N GLY A 289 9.31 -14.62 5.75
CA GLY A 289 8.48 -15.73 5.32
C GLY A 289 7.22 -15.90 6.15
N ARG A 290 6.56 -17.05 6.01
CA ARG A 290 5.40 -17.42 6.81
C ARG A 290 5.80 -18.35 7.93
N VAL A 291 5.21 -18.16 9.12
CA VAL A 291 5.46 -18.98 10.31
C VAL A 291 4.12 -19.47 10.89
N ASP A 292 4.15 -20.51 11.69
CA ASP A 292 3.01 -20.91 12.53
C ASP A 292 2.91 -19.94 13.73
N MET A 293 1.72 -19.37 13.97
CA MET A 293 1.53 -18.36 15.00
C MET A 293 1.78 -18.87 16.44
N HIS A 294 1.70 -20.19 16.69
CA HIS A 294 1.84 -20.76 18.02
C HIS A 294 3.29 -21.17 18.32
N THR A 295 4.04 -21.60 17.30
CA THR A 295 5.40 -22.13 17.46
C THR A 295 6.48 -21.17 16.97
N GLY A 296 6.16 -20.26 16.03
CA GLY A 296 7.14 -19.42 15.33
C GLY A 296 8.00 -20.19 14.31
N GLU A 297 7.69 -21.45 14.03
CA GLU A 297 8.40 -22.25 13.03
C GLU A 297 8.01 -21.81 11.61
N HIS A 298 9.01 -21.68 10.73
CA HIS A 298 8.78 -21.32 9.32
C HIS A 298 8.03 -22.43 8.58
N THR A 299 6.88 -22.07 8.02
CA THR A 299 5.98 -22.97 7.27
C THR A 299 6.05 -22.74 5.76
N SER A 300 6.42 -21.54 5.31
CA SER A 300 6.52 -21.21 3.88
C SER A 300 7.56 -20.13 3.63
N SER A 301 8.18 -20.20 2.44
CA SER A 301 9.10 -19.21 1.89
C SER A 301 8.49 -18.34 0.80
N VAL A 302 7.16 -18.33 0.72
CA VAL A 302 6.43 -17.53 -0.26
C VAL A 302 6.21 -16.14 0.30
N VAL A 303 6.65 -15.15 -0.48
CA VAL A 303 6.42 -13.72 -0.23
C VAL A 303 5.64 -13.09 -1.38
N THR A 304 5.03 -11.97 -1.13
CA THR A 304 4.26 -11.23 -2.12
C THR A 304 4.74 -9.79 -2.21
N LEU A 305 4.52 -9.12 -3.33
CA LEU A 305 4.95 -7.72 -3.50
C LEU A 305 4.35 -6.78 -2.44
N TRP A 306 3.18 -7.11 -1.86
CA TRP A 306 2.58 -6.32 -0.77
C TRP A 306 3.45 -6.30 0.49
N ASP A 307 4.28 -7.32 0.75
CA ASP A 307 5.18 -7.37 1.90
C ASP A 307 6.20 -6.20 1.89
N ALA A 308 6.42 -5.58 0.73
CA ALA A 308 7.33 -4.45 0.54
C ALA A 308 6.86 -3.13 1.22
N PHE A 309 5.67 -3.10 1.84
CA PHE A 309 5.22 -2.00 2.70
C PHE A 309 5.94 -1.98 4.06
N MET A 310 6.37 -3.16 4.54
CA MET A 310 6.89 -3.31 5.90
C MET A 310 8.14 -2.48 6.21
N PRO A 311 9.08 -2.25 5.29
CA PRO A 311 10.19 -1.34 5.53
C PRO A 311 9.74 0.08 5.91
N SER A 312 8.67 0.63 5.32
CA SER A 312 8.14 1.95 5.66
C SER A 312 7.67 2.00 7.11
N LEU A 313 6.93 0.97 7.54
CA LEU A 313 6.39 0.86 8.90
C LEU A 313 7.50 0.64 9.94
N LEU A 314 8.48 -0.21 9.64
CA LEU A 314 9.66 -0.41 10.48
C LEU A 314 10.45 0.90 10.65
N ALA A 315 10.73 1.60 9.56
CA ALA A 315 11.50 2.84 9.58
C ALA A 315 10.80 3.91 10.43
N VAL A 316 9.51 4.19 10.19
CA VAL A 316 8.77 5.23 10.92
C VAL A 316 8.57 4.87 12.39
N SER A 317 8.61 3.60 12.75
CA SER A 317 8.49 3.12 14.14
C SER A 317 9.83 2.99 14.88
N GLY A 318 10.95 3.34 14.21
CA GLY A 318 12.28 3.39 14.80
C GLY A 318 13.13 2.13 14.64
N HIS A 319 12.65 1.13 13.91
CA HIS A 319 13.37 -0.10 13.54
C HIS A 319 14.11 0.08 12.19
N VAL A 320 14.97 1.11 12.12
CA VAL A 320 15.57 1.56 10.87
C VAL A 320 16.51 0.50 10.28
N GLU A 321 17.30 -0.20 11.10
CA GLU A 321 18.23 -1.24 10.62
C GLU A 321 17.48 -2.39 9.94
N GLU A 322 16.39 -2.86 10.54
CA GLU A 322 15.55 -3.92 9.99
C GLU A 322 14.82 -3.45 8.72
N ALA A 323 14.37 -2.18 8.69
CA ALA A 323 13.78 -1.56 7.52
C ALA A 323 14.75 -1.55 6.33
N GLU A 324 16.00 -1.13 6.56
CA GLU A 324 17.05 -1.08 5.55
C GLU A 324 17.42 -2.47 5.02
N GLU A 325 17.53 -3.47 5.93
CA GLU A 325 17.78 -4.86 5.52
C GLU A 325 16.67 -5.39 4.61
N LEU A 326 15.42 -5.13 4.96
CA LEU A 326 14.28 -5.62 4.20
C LEU A 326 14.09 -4.85 2.88
N GLN A 327 14.28 -3.52 2.87
CA GLN A 327 14.23 -2.72 1.64
C GLN A 327 15.29 -3.18 0.62
N ARG A 328 16.50 -3.48 1.07
CA ARG A 328 17.56 -4.03 0.21
C ARG A 328 17.18 -5.37 -0.41
N THR A 329 16.39 -6.17 0.29
CA THR A 329 15.89 -7.46 -0.21
C THR A 329 14.87 -7.25 -1.33
N TRP A 330 13.94 -6.30 -1.16
CA TRP A 330 12.97 -5.95 -2.19
C TRP A 330 13.63 -5.26 -3.39
N ASP A 331 14.57 -4.35 -3.17
CA ASP A 331 15.36 -3.71 -4.21
C ASP A 331 16.16 -4.73 -5.04
N TRP A 332 16.74 -5.76 -4.38
CA TRP A 332 17.38 -6.86 -5.08
C TRP A 332 16.41 -7.62 -5.99
N LEU A 333 15.17 -7.84 -5.56
CA LEU A 333 14.15 -8.53 -6.36
C LEU A 333 13.69 -7.65 -7.53
N TRP A 334 13.50 -6.34 -7.30
CA TRP A 334 13.18 -5.37 -8.34
C TRP A 334 14.28 -5.34 -9.42
N ASN A 335 15.53 -5.14 -9.02
CA ASN A 335 16.68 -5.06 -9.94
C ASN A 335 16.90 -6.34 -10.76
N ARG A 336 16.36 -7.46 -10.32
CA ARG A 336 16.45 -8.72 -11.04
C ARG A 336 15.43 -8.85 -12.16
N TYR A 337 14.26 -8.25 -12.02
CA TYR A 337 13.14 -8.46 -12.93
C TYR A 337 12.57 -7.16 -13.53
N GLY A 338 13.07 -5.99 -13.19
CA GLY A 338 12.37 -4.71 -13.28
C GLY A 338 11.32 -4.67 -12.18
N PRO A 339 10.04 -4.32 -12.39
CA PRO A 339 9.04 -4.45 -11.32
C PRO A 339 9.03 -5.86 -10.74
N GLU A 340 8.93 -5.95 -9.41
CA GLU A 340 8.91 -7.24 -8.72
C GLU A 340 7.68 -8.08 -9.08
N PRO A 341 7.81 -9.43 -9.10
CA PRO A 341 6.69 -10.30 -9.35
C PRO A 341 5.71 -10.32 -8.17
N MET A 342 4.42 -10.50 -8.46
CA MET A 342 3.37 -10.55 -7.45
C MET A 342 3.61 -11.59 -6.36
N ILE A 343 4.11 -12.79 -6.73
CA ILE A 343 4.40 -13.88 -5.77
C ILE A 343 5.74 -14.54 -6.11
N TYR A 344 6.60 -14.62 -5.10
CA TYR A 344 7.94 -15.21 -5.21
C TYR A 344 8.25 -16.20 -4.08
N ASP A 345 8.89 -17.31 -4.41
CA ASP A 345 9.40 -18.29 -3.44
C ASP A 345 10.92 -18.13 -3.32
N TYR A 346 11.37 -17.48 -2.24
CA TYR A 346 12.78 -17.14 -2.06
C TYR A 346 13.69 -18.34 -1.74
N ARG A 347 13.16 -19.46 -1.25
CA ARG A 347 13.96 -20.68 -1.04
C ARG A 347 14.14 -21.48 -2.32
N LYS A 348 13.16 -21.44 -3.23
CA LYS A 348 13.23 -22.10 -4.53
C LYS A 348 13.77 -21.20 -5.64
N ASP A 349 13.98 -19.92 -5.35
CA ASP A 349 14.37 -18.91 -6.34
C ASP A 349 13.46 -18.94 -7.57
N SER A 350 12.16 -18.89 -7.35
CA SER A 350 11.18 -19.01 -8.43
C SER A 350 9.98 -18.09 -8.28
N ILE A 351 9.58 -17.51 -9.41
CA ILE A 351 8.35 -16.74 -9.53
C ILE A 351 7.17 -17.72 -9.55
N LEU A 352 6.18 -17.48 -8.68
CA LEU A 352 4.93 -18.24 -8.63
C LEU A 352 3.78 -17.50 -9.34
N ASN A 353 3.77 -16.16 -9.29
CA ASN A 353 2.89 -15.31 -10.07
C ASN A 353 3.72 -14.15 -10.63
N PRO A 354 3.87 -14.05 -11.98
CA PRO A 354 4.71 -13.05 -12.62
C PRO A 354 4.05 -11.69 -12.86
N GLN A 355 2.82 -11.47 -12.40
CA GLN A 355 2.08 -10.22 -12.61
C GLN A 355 2.66 -9.08 -11.75
N TYR A 356 2.39 -7.84 -12.20
CA TYR A 356 2.64 -6.61 -11.46
C TYR A 356 1.54 -5.59 -11.77
N ASP A 357 0.87 -5.07 -10.74
CA ASP A 357 -0.34 -4.26 -10.89
C ASP A 357 -0.13 -2.77 -10.61
N LEU A 358 1.08 -2.25 -10.85
CA LEU A 358 1.47 -0.87 -10.56
C LEU A 358 1.51 -0.56 -9.06
N ASN A 359 1.88 -1.53 -8.27
CA ASN A 359 1.88 -1.52 -6.82
C ASN A 359 2.80 -0.46 -6.20
N PRO A 360 2.41 0.19 -5.07
CA PRO A 360 3.14 1.29 -4.45
C PRO A 360 4.15 0.89 -3.38
N GLU A 361 4.07 -0.29 -2.78
CA GLU A 361 4.62 -0.64 -1.48
C GLU A 361 6.14 -0.47 -1.38
N ILE A 362 6.88 -0.92 -2.39
CA ILE A 362 8.35 -0.74 -2.42
C ILE A 362 8.75 0.73 -2.57
N ILE A 363 7.93 1.51 -3.30
CA ILE A 363 8.13 2.94 -3.56
C ILE A 363 7.83 3.74 -2.29
N GLU A 364 6.71 3.43 -1.61
CA GLU A 364 6.39 3.99 -0.29
C GLU A 364 7.56 3.78 0.67
N SER A 365 8.04 2.54 0.76
CA SER A 365 9.12 2.17 1.67
C SER A 365 10.44 2.89 1.37
N ALA A 366 10.82 3.02 0.09
CA ALA A 366 12.00 3.77 -0.32
C ALA A 366 11.85 5.27 0.01
N TRP A 367 10.66 5.88 -0.20
CA TRP A 367 10.39 7.26 0.17
C TRP A 367 10.44 7.48 1.69
N TYR A 368 9.84 6.60 2.51
CA TYR A 368 9.91 6.69 3.97
C TYR A 368 11.35 6.65 4.46
N LEU A 369 12.16 5.72 3.95
CA LEU A 369 13.57 5.62 4.29
C LEU A 369 14.36 6.87 3.85
N TRP A 370 14.10 7.41 2.66
CA TRP A 370 14.67 8.68 2.22
C TRP A 370 14.32 9.84 3.16
N GLU A 371 13.05 10.02 3.47
CA GLU A 371 12.56 11.10 4.32
C GLU A 371 13.15 11.05 5.74
N LEU A 372 13.37 9.84 6.28
CA LEU A 372 13.85 9.63 7.64
C LEU A 372 15.38 9.64 7.76
N THR A 373 16.09 9.13 6.76
CA THR A 373 17.56 8.96 6.82
C THR A 373 18.33 10.01 6.00
N GLY A 374 17.75 10.53 4.93
CA GLY A 374 18.41 11.39 3.97
C GLY A 374 19.47 10.68 3.12
N GLU A 375 19.51 9.35 3.11
CA GLU A 375 20.52 8.60 2.39
C GLU A 375 20.24 8.53 0.89
N GLN A 376 21.16 9.00 0.06
CA GLN A 376 21.00 9.13 -1.39
C GLN A 376 20.60 7.84 -2.09
N ARG A 377 21.02 6.67 -1.60
CA ARG A 377 20.68 5.37 -2.19
C ARG A 377 19.17 5.15 -2.37
N TYR A 378 18.34 5.68 -1.47
CA TYR A 378 16.88 5.52 -1.59
C TYR A 378 16.29 6.40 -2.69
N MET A 379 16.88 7.57 -2.90
CA MET A 379 16.52 8.41 -4.04
C MET A 379 16.97 7.78 -5.36
N ASP A 380 18.13 7.13 -5.38
CA ASP A 380 18.63 6.40 -6.56
C ASP A 380 17.70 5.21 -6.89
N MET A 381 17.24 4.44 -5.87
CA MET A 381 16.23 3.39 -6.03
C MET A 381 14.92 3.95 -6.61
N LEU A 382 14.40 5.04 -6.04
CA LEU A 382 13.16 5.67 -6.50
C LEU A 382 13.26 6.14 -7.95
N GLN A 383 14.40 6.67 -8.35
CA GLN A 383 14.65 7.08 -9.73
C GLN A 383 14.66 5.87 -10.67
N GLU A 384 15.32 4.78 -10.30
CA GLU A 384 15.33 3.53 -11.07
C GLU A 384 13.94 2.93 -11.20
N TYR A 385 13.16 2.89 -10.10
CA TYR A 385 11.78 2.39 -10.13
C TYR A 385 10.89 3.23 -11.04
N TRP A 386 11.05 4.55 -11.04
CA TRP A 386 10.31 5.45 -11.93
C TRP A 386 10.66 5.22 -13.41
N GLU A 387 11.95 5.13 -13.73
CA GLU A 387 12.44 4.86 -15.10
C GLU A 387 11.92 3.51 -15.61
N ASP A 388 11.91 2.46 -14.78
CA ASP A 388 11.39 1.16 -15.13
C ASP A 388 9.86 1.19 -15.39
N LEU A 389 9.09 1.96 -14.61
CA LEU A 389 7.65 2.13 -14.87
C LEU A 389 7.40 2.89 -16.17
N LEU A 390 8.21 3.91 -16.48
CA LEU A 390 8.13 4.62 -17.76
C LEU A 390 8.44 3.70 -18.94
N GLU A 391 9.45 2.84 -18.81
CA GLU A 391 9.86 1.92 -19.87
C GLU A 391 8.86 0.79 -20.08
N TYR A 392 8.42 0.14 -18.98
CA TYR A 392 7.67 -1.12 -19.10
C TYR A 392 6.15 -0.96 -18.97
N CYS A 393 5.67 0.00 -18.18
CA CYS A 393 4.25 0.13 -17.87
C CYS A 393 3.56 1.27 -18.63
N ARG A 394 4.28 2.28 -19.09
CA ARG A 394 3.71 3.42 -19.81
C ARG A 394 3.17 3.01 -21.20
N THR A 395 2.01 3.57 -21.59
CA THR A 395 1.39 3.42 -22.90
C THR A 395 1.10 4.80 -23.51
N ASP A 396 0.57 4.83 -24.72
CA ASP A 396 0.09 6.05 -25.36
C ASP A 396 -1.14 6.67 -24.66
N VAL A 397 -1.88 5.86 -23.88
CA VAL A 397 -3.07 6.31 -23.13
C VAL A 397 -2.74 6.68 -21.69
N ALA A 398 -2.21 5.72 -20.92
CA ALA A 398 -1.91 5.86 -19.51
C ALA A 398 -0.80 4.88 -19.11
N PHE A 399 -0.72 4.48 -17.85
CA PHE A 399 0.07 3.32 -17.44
C PHE A 399 -0.83 2.09 -17.38
N THR A 400 -0.23 0.91 -17.49
CA THR A 400 -0.93 -0.36 -17.42
C THR A 400 -0.12 -1.40 -16.66
N ALA A 401 -0.82 -2.34 -16.01
CA ALA A 401 -0.23 -3.48 -15.33
C ALA A 401 0.59 -4.36 -16.29
N LEU A 402 1.45 -5.20 -15.73
CA LEU A 402 2.15 -6.25 -16.46
C LEU A 402 1.50 -7.62 -16.16
N GLU A 403 1.22 -8.37 -17.20
CA GLU A 403 0.85 -9.79 -17.09
C GLU A 403 2.07 -10.62 -16.70
N ASN A 404 3.26 -10.19 -17.12
CA ASN A 404 4.49 -10.92 -16.84
C ASN A 404 5.70 -9.98 -16.77
N VAL A 405 6.31 -9.90 -15.59
CA VAL A 405 7.49 -9.05 -15.33
C VAL A 405 8.74 -9.52 -16.07
N ILE A 406 8.82 -10.78 -16.54
CA ILE A 406 9.95 -11.29 -17.30
C ILE A 406 9.84 -10.86 -18.77
N THR A 407 8.67 -11.10 -19.37
CA THR A 407 8.44 -10.81 -20.79
C THR A 407 8.02 -9.36 -21.06
N LYS A 408 7.65 -8.62 -19.99
CA LYS A 408 7.08 -7.27 -20.05
C LYS A 408 5.75 -7.20 -20.82
N GLU A 409 5.05 -8.33 -20.92
CA GLU A 409 3.71 -8.38 -21.51
C GLU A 409 2.76 -7.54 -20.65
N LYS A 410 2.02 -6.65 -21.32
CA LYS A 410 1.11 -5.70 -20.64
C LYS A 410 -0.25 -6.34 -20.42
N ARG A 411 -0.87 -6.03 -19.28
CA ARG A 411 -2.23 -6.40 -18.92
C ARG A 411 -3.12 -5.15 -18.94
N ASP A 412 -4.31 -5.25 -19.50
CA ASP A 412 -5.24 -4.14 -19.65
C ASP A 412 -5.91 -3.76 -18.32
N TYR A 413 -5.15 -3.10 -17.44
CA TYR A 413 -5.60 -2.70 -16.13
C TYR A 413 -4.73 -1.57 -15.55
N MET A 414 -5.36 -0.47 -15.12
CA MET A 414 -4.72 0.56 -14.31
C MET A 414 -5.42 0.62 -12.96
N ALA A 415 -4.80 0.07 -11.93
CA ALA A 415 -5.34 0.03 -10.59
C ALA A 415 -5.67 1.44 -10.08
N THR A 416 -6.73 1.60 -9.27
CA THR A 416 -7.15 2.91 -8.72
C THR A 416 -6.09 3.50 -7.82
N TYR A 417 -5.39 2.65 -7.04
CA TYR A 417 -4.29 3.04 -6.18
C TYR A 417 -3.07 3.57 -6.94
N PHE A 418 -2.95 3.32 -8.25
CA PHE A 418 -1.85 3.93 -9.02
C PHE A 418 -1.91 5.46 -8.97
N LEU A 419 -3.10 6.04 -9.11
CA LEU A 419 -3.34 7.48 -8.95
C LEU A 419 -3.32 7.90 -7.47
N ALA A 420 -3.84 7.06 -6.59
CA ALA A 420 -3.95 7.37 -5.16
C ALA A 420 -2.59 7.34 -4.45
N GLU A 421 -1.74 6.37 -4.78
CA GLU A 421 -0.55 5.98 -4.02
C GLU A 421 0.73 6.07 -4.86
N THR A 422 0.91 5.20 -5.83
CA THR A 422 2.18 5.03 -6.56
C THR A 422 2.71 6.34 -7.12
N LEU A 423 1.89 7.07 -7.88
CA LEU A 423 2.28 8.37 -8.41
C LEU A 423 2.44 9.44 -7.32
N LYS A 424 1.66 9.35 -6.25
CA LYS A 424 1.80 10.27 -5.11
C LYS A 424 3.12 10.09 -4.39
N TYR A 425 3.53 8.85 -4.10
CA TYR A 425 4.80 8.60 -3.42
C TYR A 425 6.00 9.02 -4.27
N PHE A 426 5.99 8.78 -5.58
CA PHE A 426 7.02 9.33 -6.47
C PHE A 426 7.05 10.85 -6.45
N TYR A 427 5.90 11.51 -6.51
CA TYR A 427 5.86 12.97 -6.44
C TYR A 427 6.40 13.50 -5.11
N LEU A 428 5.99 12.90 -3.98
CA LEU A 428 6.47 13.28 -2.65
C LEU A 428 7.98 13.09 -2.51
N ALA A 429 8.53 12.05 -3.12
CA ALA A 429 9.97 11.78 -3.11
C ALA A 429 10.76 12.83 -3.92
N PHE A 430 10.28 13.21 -5.09
CA PHE A 430 11.01 14.06 -6.01
C PHE A 430 10.74 15.56 -5.83
N ALA A 431 9.61 15.92 -5.22
CA ALA A 431 9.24 17.32 -5.02
C ALA A 431 9.86 17.91 -3.76
N ASP A 432 10.42 19.12 -3.89
CA ASP A 432 10.78 19.93 -2.74
C ASP A 432 9.52 20.55 -2.12
N GLN A 433 8.85 19.80 -1.27
CA GLN A 433 7.62 20.19 -0.59
C GLN A 433 7.73 19.97 0.93
N GLN A 434 7.05 20.81 1.72
CA GLN A 434 7.14 20.81 3.18
C GLN A 434 5.81 20.48 3.88
N MET A 435 4.73 20.35 3.13
CA MET A 435 3.39 20.19 3.71
C MET A 435 3.06 18.74 4.04
N TYR A 436 3.40 17.81 3.14
CA TYR A 436 3.01 16.41 3.22
C TYR A 436 4.22 15.52 3.55
N THR A 437 4.92 15.82 4.65
CA THR A 437 6.04 15.01 5.15
C THR A 437 5.56 14.02 6.21
N LEU A 438 6.36 13.00 6.53
CA LEU A 438 6.06 12.04 7.62
C LEU A 438 5.95 12.72 8.98
N LYS A 439 6.56 13.89 9.14
CA LYS A 439 6.45 14.70 10.36
C LYS A 439 5.06 15.34 10.49
N THR A 440 4.47 15.79 9.39
CA THR A 440 3.22 16.57 9.38
C THR A 440 1.98 15.74 9.07
N THR A 441 2.16 14.57 8.44
CA THR A 441 1.09 13.78 7.85
C THR A 441 1.21 12.31 8.28
N VAL A 442 0.06 11.67 8.48
CA VAL A 442 -0.06 10.21 8.49
C VAL A 442 -0.80 9.82 7.21
N PHE A 443 -0.19 8.96 6.41
CA PHE A 443 -0.84 8.40 5.23
C PHE A 443 -1.53 7.09 5.62
N SER A 444 -2.79 6.91 5.17
CA SER A 444 -3.50 5.64 5.33
C SER A 444 -2.87 4.54 4.47
N THR A 445 -3.37 3.33 4.55
CA THR A 445 -2.92 2.23 3.69
C THR A 445 -3.23 2.47 2.20
N GLU A 446 -4.15 3.38 1.87
CA GLU A 446 -4.45 3.85 0.50
C GLU A 446 -3.80 5.23 0.23
N ALA A 447 -2.77 5.58 0.99
CA ALA A 447 -2.05 6.85 0.92
C ALA A 447 -2.92 8.12 1.01
N HIS A 448 -4.12 8.05 1.60
CA HIS A 448 -4.89 9.25 1.90
C HIS A 448 -4.20 10.03 3.02
N PRO A 449 -3.83 11.32 2.79
CA PRO A 449 -3.13 12.12 3.78
C PRO A 449 -4.06 12.58 4.90
N PHE A 450 -3.66 12.34 6.16
CA PHE A 450 -4.28 12.89 7.35
C PHE A 450 -3.30 13.83 8.06
N LEU A 451 -3.59 15.13 8.01
CA LEU A 451 -2.72 16.18 8.55
C LEU A 451 -2.81 16.21 10.08
N LYS A 452 -1.69 15.98 10.78
CA LYS A 452 -1.61 16.02 12.24
C LYS A 452 -1.99 17.39 12.81
N SER A 453 -1.67 18.47 12.08
CA SER A 453 -2.00 19.83 12.49
C SER A 453 -3.50 20.16 12.50
N ALA A 454 -4.31 19.36 11.81
CA ALA A 454 -5.77 19.50 11.82
C ALA A 454 -6.43 18.88 13.07
N LEU A 455 -5.68 18.15 13.88
CA LEU A 455 -6.18 17.44 15.05
C LEU A 455 -5.87 18.21 16.34
N ASP A 456 -6.92 18.52 17.08
CA ASP A 456 -6.84 19.02 18.45
C ASP A 456 -6.91 17.86 19.43
N PRO A 457 -5.92 17.67 20.35
CA PRO A 457 -5.87 16.52 21.23
C PRO A 457 -7.06 16.36 22.18
N GLU A 458 -7.63 17.49 22.70
CA GLU A 458 -8.79 17.43 23.56
C GLU A 458 -10.04 17.00 22.78
N ARG A 459 -10.14 17.48 21.55
CA ARG A 459 -11.21 17.09 20.63
C ARG A 459 -11.07 15.63 20.19
N VAL A 460 -9.85 15.15 19.93
CA VAL A 460 -9.57 13.72 19.68
C VAL A 460 -10.10 12.87 20.82
N ASN A 461 -9.67 13.16 22.06
CA ASN A 461 -10.11 12.42 23.24
C ASN A 461 -11.64 12.37 23.36
N ARG A 462 -12.29 13.52 23.20
CA ARG A 462 -13.74 13.63 23.34
C ARG A 462 -14.51 12.94 22.19
N HIS A 463 -14.09 13.17 20.94
CA HIS A 463 -14.82 12.69 19.76
C HIS A 463 -14.57 11.21 19.44
N LEU A 464 -13.41 10.67 19.84
CA LEU A 464 -13.12 9.26 19.71
C LEU A 464 -13.52 8.46 20.96
N GLY A 465 -13.89 9.14 22.04
CA GLY A 465 -14.22 8.51 23.31
C GLY A 465 -13.01 7.86 23.98
N LEU A 466 -11.82 8.46 23.83
CA LEU A 466 -10.63 8.03 24.52
C LEU A 466 -10.68 8.45 26.00
N ALA A 467 -10.17 7.61 26.91
CA ALA A 467 -9.98 8.03 28.29
C ALA A 467 -8.97 9.19 28.35
N PRO A 468 -9.15 10.20 29.23
CA PRO A 468 -8.16 11.24 29.40
C PRO A 468 -6.79 10.61 29.68
N TRP A 469 -5.79 11.04 28.93
CA TRP A 469 -4.41 10.59 29.15
C TRP A 469 -3.97 10.99 30.56
N ILE A 470 -3.85 10.01 31.45
CA ILE A 470 -3.26 10.23 32.76
C ILE A 470 -1.76 10.01 32.56
N ASP A 471 -1.01 11.11 32.57
CA ASP A 471 0.45 11.06 32.60
C ASP A 471 0.88 10.18 33.78
N ARG A 472 1.35 8.97 33.49
CA ARG A 472 1.90 8.04 34.50
C ARG A 472 3.43 8.13 34.57
N SER A 473 4.03 9.20 34.05
CA SER A 473 5.43 9.53 34.28
C SER A 473 5.57 10.13 35.68
N GLY A 474 5.56 9.28 36.68
CA GLY A 474 5.89 9.57 38.06
C GLY A 474 6.93 8.58 38.55
#